data_e3add1db92405cf44e5aca949590932e
#
_entry.id   e3add1db92405cf44e5aca949590932e
#
_cell.length_a   1.000
_cell.length_b   1.000
_cell.length_c   1.000
_cell.angle_alpha   90.00
_cell.angle_beta   90.00
_cell.angle_gamma   90.00
#
_symmetry.space_group_name_H-M   'P 1'
#
loop_
_entity.id
_entity.type
_entity.pdbx_description
1 polymer ?
#
loop_
_entity_poly.entity_id
_entity_poly.type
_entity_poly.pdbx_seq_one_letter_code
_entity_poly.pdbx_strand_id
1 'polypeptide(L)'
;AERAGESLEVKYILDLRDFPGDKNEDKLVKDYKVIAEDPEVGIVVEAMGGVHPAYEFVKEMLLAGKQVATSNKNLVAEKGAELIAIAREKGLNFMFGASVGGGIPIIRPLNTCLTADEIEEITGILNGTTNYMLTRMADEGVSFEEVLKDAQAKGYAEADPTADVEGFDPCRKIAILTSLVCGQQVDYQDIYTEGITEITTEDFAYASQMDRSIKLLASSKAVDDSYSCMVAPFMLPKSHPLCNVNDVFNGVFVHGNMLGDTMFYGSGAGKLPTASAVVADIVDMTKHAATNIFIDWKPEKKQLIDYKESKNCFFVRTISSKEEVAVAFG
;
A
#
# COMPACT_ATOMS: atom_id res chain seq x y z
N ALA A 1 17.00 4.29 19.75
CA ALA A 1 17.56 5.32 20.61
C ALA A 1 18.70 6.09 19.91
N GLU A 2 19.83 5.48 19.56
CA GLU A 2 21.00 6.18 18.98
C GLU A 2 20.66 7.05 17.75
N ARG A 3 19.86 6.50 16.80
CA ARG A 3 19.46 7.23 15.58
C ARG A 3 18.40 8.29 15.81
N ALA A 4 17.65 8.18 16.90
CA ALA A 4 16.66 9.20 17.29
C ALA A 4 17.30 10.39 18.00
N GLY A 5 18.51 10.21 18.54
CA GLY A 5 19.19 11.22 19.37
C GLY A 5 18.68 11.27 20.81
N GLU A 6 17.63 10.50 21.13
CA GLU A 6 16.97 10.44 22.43
C GLU A 6 16.67 9.00 22.85
N SER A 7 16.44 8.78 24.13
CA SER A 7 15.98 7.50 24.64
C SER A 7 14.50 7.29 24.33
N LEU A 8 14.17 6.12 23.78
CA LEU A 8 12.80 5.73 23.47
C LEU A 8 12.46 4.46 24.25
N GLU A 9 11.36 4.49 24.94
CA GLU A 9 10.85 3.36 25.73
C GLU A 9 9.38 3.10 25.40
N VAL A 10 9.00 1.81 25.34
CA VAL A 10 7.60 1.40 25.31
C VAL A 10 7.05 1.44 26.73
N LYS A 11 6.16 2.39 27.00
CA LYS A 11 5.55 2.57 28.32
C LYS A 11 4.29 1.71 28.49
N TYR A 12 3.41 1.71 27.49
CA TYR A 12 2.16 0.97 27.51
C TYR A 12 1.97 0.13 26.25
N ILE A 13 1.24 -0.95 26.39
CA ILE A 13 0.74 -1.80 25.30
C ILE A 13 -0.76 -2.00 25.54
N LEU A 14 -1.59 -1.47 24.64
CA LEU A 14 -3.04 -1.68 24.69
C LEU A 14 -3.40 -2.98 23.98
N ASP A 15 -3.92 -3.95 24.70
CA ASP A 15 -4.53 -5.16 24.13
C ASP A 15 -5.58 -5.69 25.11
N LEU A 16 -6.72 -6.11 24.56
CA LEU A 16 -7.82 -6.67 25.38
C LEU A 16 -7.54 -8.10 25.86
N ARG A 17 -6.61 -8.80 25.20
CA ARG A 17 -6.17 -10.13 25.58
C ARG A 17 -5.13 -10.06 26.70
N ASP A 18 -5.06 -11.14 27.48
CA ASP A 18 -4.02 -11.31 28.50
C ASP A 18 -2.86 -12.14 27.93
N PHE A 19 -1.65 -11.82 28.37
CA PHE A 19 -0.42 -12.49 27.93
C PHE A 19 0.40 -12.88 29.17
N PRO A 20 -0.07 -13.86 29.97
CA PRO A 20 0.59 -14.25 31.22
C PRO A 20 1.99 -14.78 30.94
N GLY A 21 2.98 -14.23 31.66
CA GLY A 21 4.39 -14.58 31.52
C GLY A 21 5.11 -13.92 30.34
N ASP A 22 4.45 -13.02 29.57
CA ASP A 22 5.16 -12.20 28.59
C ASP A 22 6.04 -11.16 29.32
N LYS A 23 7.21 -10.88 28.75
CA LYS A 23 8.17 -9.91 29.31
C LYS A 23 7.65 -8.47 29.41
N ASN A 24 6.53 -8.15 28.76
CA ASN A 24 5.89 -6.85 28.77
C ASN A 24 4.51 -6.91 29.46
N GLU A 25 4.23 -7.94 30.24
CA GLU A 25 2.93 -8.11 30.93
C GLU A 25 2.60 -6.92 31.83
N ASP A 26 3.62 -6.35 32.49
CA ASP A 26 3.52 -5.15 33.35
C ASP A 26 3.17 -3.86 32.59
N LYS A 27 3.31 -3.83 31.26
CA LYS A 27 2.99 -2.69 30.40
C LYS A 27 1.60 -2.78 29.76
N LEU A 28 0.90 -3.90 29.97
CA LEU A 28 -0.42 -4.12 29.38
C LEU A 28 -1.48 -3.24 30.04
N VAL A 29 -2.26 -2.54 29.22
CA VAL A 29 -3.42 -1.76 29.63
C VAL A 29 -4.64 -2.17 28.83
N LYS A 30 -5.83 -2.03 29.40
CA LYS A 30 -7.11 -2.42 28.78
C LYS A 30 -7.94 -1.22 28.34
N ASP A 31 -7.55 -0.02 28.77
CA ASP A 31 -8.24 1.22 28.44
C ASP A 31 -7.25 2.19 27.77
N TYR A 32 -7.58 2.62 26.55
CA TYR A 32 -6.78 3.56 25.78
C TYR A 32 -6.67 4.95 26.45
N LYS A 33 -7.60 5.30 27.32
CA LYS A 33 -7.57 6.58 28.07
C LYS A 33 -6.34 6.71 28.94
N VAL A 34 -5.86 5.59 29.50
CA VAL A 34 -4.60 5.58 30.25
C VAL A 34 -3.44 6.13 29.42
N ILE A 35 -3.42 5.83 28.12
CA ILE A 35 -2.40 6.31 27.17
C ILE A 35 -2.68 7.78 26.81
N ALA A 36 -3.93 8.12 26.52
CA ALA A 36 -4.32 9.46 26.09
C ALA A 36 -4.05 10.52 27.18
N GLU A 37 -4.33 10.19 28.44
CA GLU A 37 -4.23 11.10 29.57
C GLU A 37 -2.82 11.21 30.17
N ASP A 38 -1.91 10.29 29.84
CA ASP A 38 -0.55 10.32 30.38
C ASP A 38 0.35 11.33 29.63
N PRO A 39 0.81 12.40 30.29
CA PRO A 39 1.62 13.44 29.66
C PRO A 39 3.02 12.98 29.24
N GLU A 40 3.53 11.85 29.76
CA GLU A 40 4.83 11.30 29.39
C GLU A 40 4.79 10.50 28.07
N VAL A 41 3.59 10.13 27.60
CA VAL A 41 3.41 9.48 26.30
C VAL A 41 3.45 10.55 25.20
N GLY A 42 4.47 10.57 24.38
CA GLY A 42 4.60 11.50 23.26
C GLY A 42 4.19 10.89 21.92
N ILE A 43 4.37 9.58 21.74
CA ILE A 43 4.16 8.88 20.47
C ILE A 43 3.30 7.64 20.72
N VAL A 44 2.32 7.41 19.85
CA VAL A 44 1.46 6.22 19.85
C VAL A 44 1.63 5.48 18.52
N VAL A 45 1.69 4.16 18.58
CA VAL A 45 1.70 3.28 17.40
C VAL A 45 0.37 2.55 17.32
N GLU A 46 -0.34 2.73 16.22
CA GLU A 46 -1.53 1.96 15.89
C GLU A 46 -1.15 0.82 14.94
N ALA A 47 -1.49 -0.41 15.33
CA ALA A 47 -1.19 -1.63 14.59
C ALA A 47 -2.40 -2.58 14.52
N MET A 48 -3.61 -2.02 14.61
CA MET A 48 -4.87 -2.74 14.43
C MET A 48 -5.17 -2.94 12.95
N GLY A 49 -6.24 -3.63 12.66
CA GLY A 49 -6.78 -3.77 11.31
C GLY A 49 -8.13 -3.07 11.20
N GLY A 50 -8.55 -2.78 9.96
CA GLY A 50 -9.83 -2.11 9.69
C GLY A 50 -9.81 -0.62 10.00
N VAL A 51 -10.96 0.05 9.78
CA VAL A 51 -11.09 1.49 10.02
C VAL A 51 -11.55 1.76 11.44
N HIS A 52 -12.53 1.02 11.92
CA HIS A 52 -13.08 1.12 13.27
C HIS A 52 -12.64 -0.06 14.15
N PRO A 53 -12.23 0.13 15.39
CA PRO A 53 -12.17 1.39 16.15
C PRO A 53 -10.84 2.17 16.00
N ALA A 54 -9.98 1.81 15.06
CA ALA A 54 -8.66 2.44 14.87
C ALA A 54 -8.77 3.97 14.66
N TYR A 55 -9.75 4.40 13.87
CA TYR A 55 -9.98 5.82 13.60
C TYR A 55 -10.28 6.61 14.87
N GLU A 56 -11.17 6.12 15.70
CA GLU A 56 -11.56 6.78 16.96
C GLU A 56 -10.34 6.92 17.88
N PHE A 57 -9.57 5.87 18.02
CA PHE A 57 -8.39 5.88 18.89
C PHE A 57 -7.31 6.81 18.35
N VAL A 58 -6.99 6.73 17.07
CA VAL A 58 -5.97 7.61 16.45
C VAL A 58 -6.38 9.07 16.54
N LYS A 59 -7.65 9.39 16.23
CA LYS A 59 -8.18 10.75 16.33
C LYS A 59 -8.09 11.29 17.75
N GLU A 60 -8.46 10.48 18.74
CA GLU A 60 -8.39 10.90 20.14
C GLU A 60 -6.95 11.10 20.61
N MET A 61 -6.02 10.24 20.20
CA MET A 61 -4.59 10.42 20.49
C MET A 61 -4.04 11.72 19.94
N LEU A 62 -4.36 12.05 18.68
CA LEU A 62 -3.96 13.33 18.08
C LEU A 62 -4.58 14.52 18.83
N LEU A 63 -5.87 14.44 19.20
CA LEU A 63 -6.54 15.48 19.96
C LEU A 63 -5.94 15.65 21.37
N ALA A 64 -5.47 14.54 21.99
CA ALA A 64 -4.77 14.53 23.27
C ALA A 64 -3.29 14.99 23.19
N GLY A 65 -2.82 15.42 22.03
CA GLY A 65 -1.46 15.94 21.85
C GLY A 65 -0.40 14.87 21.63
N LYS A 66 -0.78 13.65 21.20
CA LYS A 66 0.15 12.57 20.90
C LYS A 66 0.42 12.49 19.39
N GLN A 67 1.67 12.30 19.01
CA GLN A 67 2.03 11.94 17.64
C GLN A 67 1.64 10.48 17.36
N VAL A 68 1.24 10.14 16.14
CA VAL A 68 0.79 8.78 15.82
C VAL A 68 1.51 8.22 14.60
N ALA A 69 1.98 6.97 14.71
CA ALA A 69 2.41 6.14 13.59
C ALA A 69 1.43 4.99 13.36
N THR A 70 1.12 4.67 12.11
CA THR A 70 0.23 3.55 11.77
C THR A 70 0.75 2.71 10.62
N SER A 71 0.45 1.41 10.63
CA SER A 71 0.60 0.50 9.49
C SER A 71 -0.73 0.20 8.78
N ASN A 72 -1.83 0.80 9.22
CA ASN A 72 -3.20 0.48 8.82
C ASN A 72 -3.60 1.19 7.52
N LYS A 73 -3.43 0.49 6.40
CA LYS A 73 -3.79 1.01 5.07
C LYS A 73 -5.27 1.37 4.93
N ASN A 74 -6.16 0.62 5.60
CA ASN A 74 -7.61 0.91 5.52
C ASN A 74 -7.93 2.25 6.16
N LEU A 75 -7.37 2.49 7.34
CA LEU A 75 -7.49 3.77 8.05
C LEU A 75 -6.95 4.92 7.21
N VAL A 76 -5.74 4.77 6.66
CA VAL A 76 -5.07 5.82 5.88
C VAL A 76 -5.82 6.12 4.58
N ALA A 77 -6.28 5.09 3.85
CA ALA A 77 -7.01 5.28 2.60
C ALA A 77 -8.34 6.03 2.80
N GLU A 78 -9.05 5.79 3.92
CA GLU A 78 -10.38 6.39 4.17
C GLU A 78 -10.33 7.68 4.97
N LYS A 79 -9.38 7.81 5.91
CA LYS A 79 -9.33 8.89 6.91
C LYS A 79 -8.02 9.67 6.92
N GLY A 80 -7.10 9.35 5.99
CA GLY A 80 -5.76 9.96 5.97
C GLY A 80 -5.78 11.47 5.92
N ALA A 81 -6.55 12.05 4.99
CA ALA A 81 -6.66 13.51 4.84
C ALA A 81 -7.13 14.19 6.13
N GLU A 82 -8.17 13.65 6.81
CA GLU A 82 -8.70 14.20 8.06
C GLU A 82 -7.67 14.11 9.19
N LEU A 83 -7.02 12.95 9.36
CA LEU A 83 -6.05 12.73 10.42
C LEU A 83 -4.79 13.58 10.23
N ILE A 84 -4.33 13.76 8.99
CA ILE A 84 -3.24 14.68 8.64
C ILE A 84 -3.62 16.12 8.99
N ALA A 85 -4.85 16.55 8.67
CA ALA A 85 -5.32 17.90 8.98
C ALA A 85 -5.35 18.15 10.50
N ILE A 86 -5.85 17.21 11.31
CA ILE A 86 -5.85 17.27 12.78
C ILE A 86 -4.41 17.36 13.31
N ALA A 87 -3.53 16.49 12.83
CA ALA A 87 -2.13 16.48 13.24
C ALA A 87 -1.46 17.83 12.94
N ARG A 88 -1.67 18.38 11.75
CA ARG A 88 -1.15 19.70 11.33
C ARG A 88 -1.67 20.82 12.23
N GLU A 89 -2.98 20.87 12.49
CA GLU A 89 -3.59 21.89 13.36
C GLU A 89 -3.00 21.86 14.78
N LYS A 90 -2.67 20.67 15.28
CA LYS A 90 -2.07 20.48 16.59
C LYS A 90 -0.54 20.61 16.62
N GLY A 91 0.13 20.83 15.48
CA GLY A 91 1.58 20.83 15.39
C GLY A 91 2.23 19.47 15.64
N LEU A 92 1.47 18.39 15.39
CA LEU A 92 1.87 16.99 15.59
C LEU A 92 2.16 16.30 14.27
N ASN A 93 2.67 15.07 14.33
CA ASN A 93 2.90 14.22 13.17
C ASN A 93 1.97 12.99 13.18
N PHE A 94 1.36 12.72 12.04
CA PHE A 94 0.68 11.48 11.72
C PHE A 94 1.45 10.79 10.60
N MET A 95 2.15 9.69 10.93
CA MET A 95 3.05 8.98 10.02
C MET A 95 2.48 7.62 9.68
N PHE A 96 2.59 7.22 8.42
CA PHE A 96 2.00 5.98 7.90
C PHE A 96 2.91 5.26 6.90
N GLY A 97 4.22 5.37 7.09
CA GLY A 97 5.23 4.75 6.21
C GLY A 97 5.05 3.25 6.02
N ALA A 98 4.51 2.56 7.02
CA ALA A 98 4.24 1.12 6.97
C ALA A 98 2.92 0.74 6.29
N SER A 99 2.07 1.69 5.88
CA SER A 99 0.75 1.41 5.29
C SER A 99 0.83 0.93 3.83
N VAL A 100 1.90 1.29 3.12
CA VAL A 100 2.14 0.86 1.74
C VAL A 100 3.55 0.29 1.60
N GLY A 101 3.66 -0.89 0.99
CA GLY A 101 4.94 -1.51 0.70
C GLY A 101 5.66 -2.11 1.92
N GLY A 102 5.02 -2.17 3.08
CA GLY A 102 5.59 -2.76 4.29
C GLY A 102 6.94 -2.16 4.66
N GLY A 103 8.04 -2.89 4.37
CA GLY A 103 9.40 -2.42 4.61
C GLY A 103 9.99 -1.51 3.51
N ILE A 104 9.28 -1.34 2.40
CA ILE A 104 9.72 -0.49 1.28
C ILE A 104 9.48 0.98 1.65
N PRO A 105 10.51 1.84 1.68
CA PRO A 105 10.35 3.23 2.08
C PRO A 105 9.78 4.10 0.94
N ILE A 106 8.55 3.89 0.50
CA ILE A 106 7.96 4.65 -0.62
C ILE A 106 7.29 5.95 -0.17
N ILE A 107 6.54 5.94 0.94
CA ILE A 107 5.77 7.11 1.41
C ILE A 107 6.70 8.30 1.67
N ARG A 108 7.78 8.08 2.40
CA ARG A 108 8.73 9.15 2.75
C ARG A 108 9.46 9.71 1.54
N PRO A 109 10.04 8.94 0.62
CA PRO A 109 10.62 9.48 -0.61
C PRO A 109 9.67 10.31 -1.45
N LEU A 110 8.42 9.90 -1.62
CA LEU A 110 7.42 10.71 -2.32
C LEU A 110 7.20 12.07 -1.64
N ASN A 111 7.22 12.10 -0.30
CA ASN A 111 6.96 13.32 0.47
C ASN A 111 8.20 14.20 0.70
N THR A 112 9.43 13.68 0.52
CA THR A 112 10.66 14.40 0.89
C THR A 112 11.76 14.37 -0.14
N CYS A 113 11.91 13.30 -0.91
CA CYS A 113 13.04 13.11 -1.81
C CYS A 113 12.70 13.43 -3.27
N LEU A 114 11.46 13.15 -3.69
CA LEU A 114 10.99 13.32 -5.06
C LEU A 114 10.15 14.60 -5.25
N THR A 115 10.23 15.53 -4.32
CA THR A 115 9.40 16.75 -4.29
C THR A 115 9.79 17.80 -5.34
N ALA A 116 10.93 17.63 -6.01
CA ALA A 116 11.33 18.48 -7.12
C ALA A 116 10.75 18.04 -8.48
N ASP A 117 10.24 16.81 -8.52
CA ASP A 117 9.64 16.21 -9.71
C ASP A 117 8.11 16.33 -9.70
N GLU A 118 7.54 16.48 -10.88
CA GLU A 118 6.15 16.14 -11.13
C GLU A 118 6.09 14.63 -11.39
N ILE A 119 5.38 13.90 -10.53
CA ILE A 119 5.27 12.46 -10.66
C ILE A 119 4.20 12.16 -11.72
N GLU A 120 4.64 11.60 -12.84
CA GLU A 120 3.78 11.29 -13.98
C GLU A 120 3.18 9.88 -13.90
N GLU A 121 3.91 8.94 -13.28
CA GLU A 121 3.41 7.57 -13.13
C GLU A 121 3.92 6.93 -11.82
N ILE A 122 3.01 6.23 -11.15
CA ILE A 122 3.35 5.25 -10.11
C ILE A 122 2.73 3.92 -10.52
N THR A 123 3.55 2.90 -10.68
CA THR A 123 3.10 1.55 -11.03
C THR A 123 3.80 0.55 -10.11
N GLY A 124 3.04 -0.34 -9.47
CA GLY A 124 3.63 -1.23 -8.48
C GLY A 124 3.01 -2.60 -8.39
N ILE A 125 3.85 -3.57 -8.06
CA ILE A 125 3.46 -4.85 -7.50
C ILE A 125 3.35 -4.62 -5.99
N LEU A 126 2.12 -4.40 -5.51
CA LEU A 126 1.84 -3.95 -4.14
C LEU A 126 1.26 -5.06 -3.25
N ASN A 127 1.14 -6.27 -3.77
CA ASN A 127 0.63 -7.43 -3.03
C ASN A 127 1.54 -8.64 -3.23
N GLY A 128 2.13 -9.15 -2.15
CA GLY A 128 3.07 -10.26 -2.18
C GLY A 128 2.40 -11.61 -2.43
N THR A 129 1.18 -11.81 -1.94
CA THR A 129 0.41 -13.04 -2.13
C THR A 129 0.12 -13.30 -3.60
N THR A 130 -0.45 -12.33 -4.29
CA THR A 130 -0.78 -12.44 -5.72
C THR A 130 0.47 -12.51 -6.58
N ASN A 131 1.53 -11.77 -6.24
CA ASN A 131 2.79 -11.88 -6.97
C ASN A 131 3.42 -13.27 -6.83
N TYR A 132 3.41 -13.85 -5.63
CA TYR A 132 3.82 -15.24 -5.41
C TYR A 132 3.01 -16.21 -6.26
N MET A 133 1.68 -16.08 -6.24
CA MET A 133 0.79 -16.95 -7.01
C MET A 133 1.08 -16.87 -8.51
N LEU A 134 1.15 -15.66 -9.09
CA LEU A 134 1.44 -15.45 -10.50
C LEU A 134 2.85 -15.94 -10.89
N THR A 135 3.85 -15.79 -10.00
CA THR A 135 5.20 -16.33 -10.22
C THR A 135 5.16 -17.86 -10.35
N ARG A 136 4.49 -18.55 -9.42
CA ARG A 136 4.38 -20.02 -9.44
C ARG A 136 3.58 -20.53 -10.64
N MET A 137 2.47 -19.86 -10.99
CA MET A 137 1.69 -20.21 -12.18
C MET A 137 2.52 -20.07 -13.45
N ALA A 138 3.35 -19.03 -13.55
CA ALA A 138 4.22 -18.81 -14.70
C ALA A 138 5.36 -19.83 -14.80
N ASP A 139 6.03 -20.14 -13.68
CA ASP A 139 7.24 -20.96 -13.66
C ASP A 139 6.96 -22.45 -13.69
N GLU A 140 5.87 -22.90 -13.06
CA GLU A 140 5.54 -24.30 -12.85
C GLU A 140 4.34 -24.77 -13.67
N GLY A 141 3.58 -23.85 -14.28
CA GLY A 141 2.38 -24.19 -15.07
C GLY A 141 1.25 -24.76 -14.24
N VAL A 142 1.21 -24.47 -12.94
CA VAL A 142 0.17 -24.93 -12.00
C VAL A 142 -1.06 -24.04 -12.05
N SER A 143 -2.22 -24.58 -11.66
CA SER A 143 -3.47 -23.82 -11.67
C SER A 143 -3.57 -22.81 -10.51
N PHE A 144 -4.50 -21.86 -10.64
CA PHE A 144 -4.80 -20.89 -9.59
C PHE A 144 -5.16 -21.57 -8.26
N GLU A 145 -6.01 -22.61 -8.31
CA GLU A 145 -6.49 -23.32 -7.12
C GLU A 145 -5.38 -24.09 -6.40
N GLU A 146 -4.43 -24.66 -7.14
CA GLU A 146 -3.28 -25.35 -6.58
C GLU A 146 -2.34 -24.40 -5.88
N VAL A 147 -2.03 -23.28 -6.52
CA VAL A 147 -1.14 -22.26 -5.96
C VAL A 147 -1.78 -21.55 -4.76
N LEU A 148 -3.09 -21.29 -4.79
CA LEU A 148 -3.79 -20.71 -3.64
C LEU A 148 -3.67 -21.58 -2.40
N LYS A 149 -3.87 -22.89 -2.54
CA LYS A 149 -3.70 -23.86 -1.43
C LYS A 149 -2.27 -23.85 -0.89
N ASP A 150 -1.28 -23.80 -1.79
CA ASP A 150 0.12 -23.71 -1.40
C ASP A 150 0.45 -22.39 -0.68
N ALA A 151 -0.07 -21.27 -1.17
CA ALA A 151 0.08 -19.96 -0.52
C ALA A 151 -0.54 -19.94 0.90
N GLN A 152 -1.73 -20.56 1.06
CA GLN A 152 -2.37 -20.71 2.37
C GLN A 152 -1.57 -21.62 3.30
N ALA A 153 -1.07 -22.74 2.81
CA ALA A 153 -0.24 -23.66 3.60
C ALA A 153 1.06 -23.02 4.09
N LYS A 154 1.63 -22.10 3.32
CA LYS A 154 2.84 -21.33 3.65
C LYS A 154 2.56 -20.08 4.50
N GLY A 155 1.28 -19.74 4.72
CA GLY A 155 0.88 -18.55 5.46
C GLY A 155 1.04 -17.25 4.68
N TYR A 156 1.15 -17.31 3.35
CA TYR A 156 1.17 -16.13 2.47
C TYR A 156 -0.23 -15.62 2.15
N ALA A 157 -1.23 -16.53 2.12
CA ALA A 157 -2.63 -16.17 2.00
C ALA A 157 -3.40 -16.57 3.26
N GLU A 158 -4.37 -15.76 3.63
CA GLU A 158 -5.32 -16.05 4.71
C GLU A 158 -6.38 -17.06 4.25
N ALA A 159 -7.21 -17.55 5.19
CA ALA A 159 -8.32 -18.45 4.87
C ALA A 159 -9.34 -17.80 3.92
N ASP A 160 -9.60 -16.50 4.08
CA ASP A 160 -10.31 -15.66 3.12
C ASP A 160 -9.30 -14.78 2.37
N PRO A 161 -8.89 -15.14 1.15
CA PRO A 161 -7.89 -14.42 0.38
C PRO A 161 -8.47 -13.30 -0.49
N THR A 162 -9.78 -13.04 -0.40
CA THR A 162 -10.52 -12.15 -1.31
C THR A 162 -9.85 -10.77 -1.46
N ALA A 163 -9.41 -10.17 -0.36
CA ALA A 163 -8.77 -8.86 -0.41
C ALA A 163 -7.49 -8.84 -1.27
N ASP A 164 -6.78 -9.96 -1.32
CA ASP A 164 -5.56 -10.11 -2.11
C ASP A 164 -5.91 -10.47 -3.56
N VAL A 165 -6.63 -11.60 -3.77
CA VAL A 165 -6.82 -12.17 -5.12
C VAL A 165 -7.74 -11.34 -6.00
N GLU A 166 -8.67 -10.56 -5.42
CA GLU A 166 -9.53 -9.61 -6.14
C GLU A 166 -8.90 -8.21 -6.29
N GLY A 167 -7.69 -7.99 -5.79
CA GLY A 167 -6.95 -6.75 -5.98
C GLY A 167 -7.34 -5.59 -5.04
N PHE A 168 -8.16 -5.82 -4.02
CA PHE A 168 -8.62 -4.75 -3.11
C PHE A 168 -7.49 -4.22 -2.19
N ASP A 169 -6.52 -5.05 -1.83
CA ASP A 169 -5.35 -4.63 -1.07
C ASP A 169 -4.47 -3.66 -1.86
N PRO A 170 -3.98 -3.99 -3.09
CA PRO A 170 -3.22 -3.04 -3.89
C PRO A 170 -4.03 -1.81 -4.32
N CYS A 171 -5.36 -1.91 -4.44
CA CYS A 171 -6.25 -0.79 -4.75
C CYS A 171 -6.17 0.31 -3.67
N ARG A 172 -6.29 -0.05 -2.39
CA ARG A 172 -6.14 0.92 -1.29
C ARG A 172 -4.75 1.54 -1.24
N LYS A 173 -3.73 0.74 -1.53
CA LYS A 173 -2.34 1.21 -1.52
C LYS A 173 -2.06 2.21 -2.63
N ILE A 174 -2.55 1.98 -3.85
CA ILE A 174 -2.37 2.95 -4.94
C ILE A 174 -3.19 4.22 -4.71
N ALA A 175 -4.37 4.13 -4.09
CA ALA A 175 -5.15 5.30 -3.69
C ALA A 175 -4.36 6.20 -2.72
N ILE A 176 -3.67 5.61 -1.73
CA ILE A 176 -2.79 6.35 -0.80
C ILE A 176 -1.65 7.03 -1.55
N LEU A 177 -0.95 6.29 -2.43
CA LEU A 177 0.19 6.84 -3.18
C LEU A 177 -0.25 7.98 -4.12
N THR A 178 -1.38 7.81 -4.81
CA THR A 178 -1.92 8.83 -5.70
C THR A 178 -2.36 10.07 -4.92
N SER A 179 -3.01 9.88 -3.76
CA SER A 179 -3.41 11.00 -2.90
C SER A 179 -2.22 11.84 -2.43
N LEU A 180 -1.10 11.18 -2.09
CA LEU A 180 0.14 11.88 -1.71
C LEU A 180 0.71 12.71 -2.87
N VAL A 181 0.67 12.19 -4.09
CA VAL A 181 1.23 12.86 -5.26
C VAL A 181 0.35 13.99 -5.76
N CYS A 182 -0.98 13.79 -5.80
CA CYS A 182 -1.91 14.82 -6.28
C CYS A 182 -2.31 15.84 -5.19
N GLY A 183 -1.96 15.60 -3.93
CA GLY A 183 -2.31 16.48 -2.81
C GLY A 183 -3.80 16.53 -2.47
N GLN A 184 -4.60 15.56 -2.93
CA GLN A 184 -6.05 15.48 -2.71
C GLN A 184 -6.47 14.04 -2.39
N GLN A 185 -7.64 13.88 -1.78
CA GLN A 185 -8.19 12.56 -1.45
C GLN A 185 -8.58 11.80 -2.72
N VAL A 186 -7.93 10.67 -2.97
CA VAL A 186 -8.37 9.67 -3.95
C VAL A 186 -9.19 8.61 -3.24
N ASP A 187 -10.43 8.42 -3.69
CA ASP A 187 -11.29 7.37 -3.19
C ASP A 187 -10.96 6.06 -3.91
N TYR A 188 -10.52 5.05 -3.15
CA TYR A 188 -10.20 3.74 -3.72
C TYR A 188 -11.40 3.06 -4.39
N GLN A 189 -12.63 3.44 -4.03
CA GLN A 189 -13.86 2.92 -4.65
C GLN A 189 -14.06 3.41 -6.09
N ASP A 190 -13.41 4.50 -6.49
CA ASP A 190 -13.44 4.99 -7.87
C ASP A 190 -12.38 4.33 -8.77
N ILE A 191 -11.49 3.52 -8.20
CA ILE A 191 -10.41 2.85 -8.94
C ILE A 191 -10.94 1.54 -9.53
N TYR A 192 -10.84 1.40 -10.86
CA TYR A 192 -11.11 0.11 -11.50
C TYR A 192 -10.19 -0.96 -10.95
N THR A 193 -10.79 -2.06 -10.48
CA THR A 193 -10.05 -3.14 -9.84
C THR A 193 -10.48 -4.48 -10.39
N GLU A 194 -9.52 -5.21 -10.94
CA GLU A 194 -9.64 -6.58 -11.45
C GLU A 194 -8.56 -7.44 -10.80
N GLY A 195 -8.97 -8.57 -10.23
CA GLY A 195 -8.10 -9.53 -9.56
C GLY A 195 -7.42 -10.52 -10.51
N ILE A 196 -6.90 -11.60 -9.93
CA ILE A 196 -6.17 -12.64 -10.67
C ILE A 196 -6.95 -13.96 -10.80
N THR A 197 -8.18 -14.01 -10.31
CA THR A 197 -8.99 -15.24 -10.25
C THR A 197 -9.33 -15.83 -11.61
N GLU A 198 -9.39 -15.00 -12.66
CA GLU A 198 -9.67 -15.41 -14.04
C GLU A 198 -8.41 -15.70 -14.88
N ILE A 199 -7.22 -15.54 -14.30
CA ILE A 199 -5.95 -15.82 -14.99
C ILE A 199 -5.69 -17.32 -15.02
N THR A 200 -5.42 -17.83 -16.21
CA THR A 200 -5.21 -19.26 -16.48
C THR A 200 -3.80 -19.55 -17.00
N THR A 201 -3.45 -20.83 -17.07
CA THR A 201 -2.18 -21.27 -17.64
C THR A 201 -2.04 -20.95 -19.12
N GLU A 202 -3.16 -20.88 -19.88
CA GLU A 202 -3.19 -20.46 -21.28
C GLU A 202 -2.77 -18.98 -21.44
N ASP A 203 -3.15 -18.11 -20.51
CA ASP A 203 -2.77 -16.69 -20.56
C ASP A 203 -1.25 -16.54 -20.42
N PHE A 204 -0.61 -17.34 -19.56
CA PHE A 204 0.85 -17.38 -19.44
C PHE A 204 1.52 -17.90 -20.71
N ALA A 205 0.93 -18.90 -21.38
CA ALA A 205 1.44 -19.41 -22.66
C ALA A 205 1.40 -18.32 -23.73
N TYR A 206 0.31 -17.55 -23.82
CA TYR A 206 0.22 -16.39 -24.74
C TYR A 206 1.20 -15.28 -24.37
N ALA A 207 1.29 -14.92 -23.09
CA ALA A 207 2.24 -13.91 -22.64
C ALA A 207 3.68 -14.29 -22.99
N SER A 208 4.07 -15.54 -22.78
CA SER A 208 5.40 -16.07 -23.10
C SER A 208 5.70 -15.97 -24.60
N GLN A 209 4.72 -16.30 -25.48
CA GLN A 209 4.87 -16.18 -26.93
C GLN A 209 5.06 -14.71 -27.37
N MET A 210 4.51 -13.77 -26.64
CA MET A 210 4.66 -12.32 -26.89
C MET A 210 5.88 -11.69 -26.19
N ASP A 211 6.76 -12.50 -25.57
CA ASP A 211 7.88 -12.03 -24.74
C ASP A 211 7.45 -11.11 -23.59
N ARG A 212 6.38 -11.50 -22.91
CA ARG A 212 5.77 -10.77 -21.79
C ARG A 212 5.64 -11.64 -20.57
N SER A 213 5.46 -10.97 -19.42
CA SER A 213 5.09 -11.60 -18.12
C SER A 213 3.80 -11.00 -17.60
N ILE A 214 2.99 -11.80 -16.93
CA ILE A 214 1.76 -11.34 -16.28
C ILE A 214 2.08 -10.96 -14.84
N LYS A 215 1.71 -9.73 -14.43
CA LYS A 215 1.82 -9.21 -13.07
C LYS A 215 0.52 -8.50 -12.69
N LEU A 216 0.07 -8.65 -11.44
CA LEU A 216 -0.98 -7.77 -10.91
C LEU A 216 -0.36 -6.44 -10.56
N LEU A 217 -0.71 -5.40 -11.29
CA LEU A 217 -0.21 -4.05 -11.07
C LEU A 217 -1.30 -3.13 -10.54
N ALA A 218 -0.91 -2.31 -9.60
CA ALA A 218 -1.64 -1.11 -9.23
C ALA A 218 -0.94 0.07 -9.91
N SER A 219 -1.66 0.81 -10.75
CA SER A 219 -1.12 1.88 -11.60
C SER A 219 -1.88 3.17 -11.38
N SER A 220 -1.16 4.27 -11.36
CA SER A 220 -1.65 5.65 -11.34
C SER A 220 -0.83 6.47 -12.33
N LYS A 221 -1.50 7.06 -13.32
CA LYS A 221 -0.88 7.90 -14.35
C LYS A 221 -1.51 9.28 -14.35
N ALA A 222 -0.69 10.31 -14.33
CA ALA A 222 -1.13 11.67 -14.56
C ALA A 222 -1.57 11.83 -16.04
N VAL A 223 -2.73 12.41 -16.25
CA VAL A 223 -3.28 12.72 -17.57
C VAL A 223 -3.92 14.11 -17.46
N ASP A 224 -3.29 15.09 -18.06
CA ASP A 224 -3.66 16.50 -17.92
C ASP A 224 -3.77 16.89 -16.42
N ASP A 225 -4.88 17.44 -15.99
CA ASP A 225 -5.13 17.84 -14.60
C ASP A 225 -5.72 16.71 -13.74
N SER A 226 -5.73 15.46 -14.20
CA SER A 226 -6.35 14.33 -13.51
C SER A 226 -5.44 13.10 -13.47
N TYR A 227 -5.97 11.98 -12.98
CA TYR A 227 -5.26 10.72 -12.88
C TYR A 227 -6.12 9.57 -13.43
N SER A 228 -5.50 8.68 -14.18
CA SER A 228 -6.05 7.37 -14.53
C SER A 228 -5.47 6.33 -13.59
N CYS A 229 -6.32 5.73 -12.74
CA CYS A 229 -5.94 4.73 -11.77
C CYS A 229 -6.61 3.40 -12.05
N MET A 230 -5.84 2.30 -11.95
CA MET A 230 -6.40 0.96 -12.06
C MET A 230 -5.55 -0.08 -11.31
N VAL A 231 -6.20 -1.18 -10.95
CA VAL A 231 -5.56 -2.41 -10.52
C VAL A 231 -6.04 -3.52 -11.43
N ALA A 232 -5.11 -4.19 -12.11
CA ALA A 232 -5.46 -5.27 -13.03
C ALA A 232 -4.25 -6.17 -13.29
N PRO A 233 -4.43 -7.36 -13.85
CA PRO A 233 -3.36 -8.13 -14.47
C PRO A 233 -2.83 -7.42 -15.73
N PHE A 234 -1.54 -7.18 -15.77
CA PHE A 234 -0.86 -6.56 -16.90
C PHE A 234 0.12 -7.53 -17.57
N MET A 235 0.15 -7.53 -18.89
CA MET A 235 1.20 -8.18 -19.68
C MET A 235 2.36 -7.22 -19.91
N LEU A 236 3.38 -7.29 -19.07
CA LEU A 236 4.58 -6.45 -19.16
C LEU A 236 5.63 -7.03 -20.11
N PRO A 237 6.31 -6.20 -20.94
CA PRO A 237 7.51 -6.64 -21.65
C PRO A 237 8.56 -7.17 -20.67
N LYS A 238 9.28 -8.23 -21.00
CA LYS A 238 10.35 -8.78 -20.13
C LYS A 238 11.47 -7.79 -19.82
N SER A 239 11.62 -6.74 -20.64
CA SER A 239 12.55 -5.64 -20.40
C SER A 239 12.11 -4.70 -19.27
N HIS A 240 10.83 -4.73 -18.85
CA HIS A 240 10.33 -3.85 -17.81
C HIS A 240 10.88 -4.28 -16.42
N PRO A 241 11.41 -3.34 -15.60
CA PRO A 241 12.02 -3.67 -14.32
C PRO A 241 11.14 -4.50 -13.37
N LEU A 242 9.83 -4.24 -13.34
CA LEU A 242 8.87 -4.98 -12.51
C LEU A 242 8.70 -6.46 -12.91
N CYS A 243 9.09 -6.87 -14.12
CA CYS A 243 9.05 -8.28 -14.53
C CYS A 243 9.95 -9.17 -13.67
N ASN A 244 11.02 -8.61 -13.12
CA ASN A 244 11.99 -9.33 -12.29
C ASN A 244 11.62 -9.35 -10.79
N VAL A 245 10.50 -8.74 -10.41
CA VAL A 245 9.95 -8.80 -9.06
C VAL A 245 9.12 -10.07 -8.94
N ASN A 246 9.66 -11.09 -8.31
CA ASN A 246 9.04 -12.42 -8.19
C ASN A 246 8.74 -12.78 -6.74
N ASP A 247 8.08 -13.92 -6.54
CA ASP A 247 7.71 -14.46 -5.23
C ASP A 247 6.90 -13.46 -4.39
N VAL A 248 7.19 -13.39 -3.11
CA VAL A 248 6.49 -12.50 -2.14
C VAL A 248 7.00 -11.06 -2.16
N PHE A 249 7.95 -10.74 -3.03
CA PHE A 249 8.52 -9.40 -3.09
C PHE A 249 7.59 -8.40 -3.78
N ASN A 250 7.73 -7.15 -3.38
CA ASN A 250 7.02 -6.02 -3.97
C ASN A 250 8.01 -5.10 -4.68
N GLY A 251 7.50 -4.32 -5.64
CA GLY A 251 8.25 -3.28 -6.32
C GLY A 251 7.35 -2.11 -6.65
N VAL A 252 7.83 -0.91 -6.42
CA VAL A 252 7.14 0.33 -6.79
C VAL A 252 8.02 1.09 -7.76
N PHE A 253 7.53 1.24 -8.96
CA PHE A 253 8.14 2.01 -10.03
C PHE A 253 7.52 3.40 -10.04
N VAL A 254 8.34 4.44 -10.08
CA VAL A 254 7.94 5.84 -10.09
C VAL A 254 8.63 6.53 -11.25
N HIS A 255 7.88 7.19 -12.11
CA HIS A 255 8.37 8.02 -13.18
C HIS A 255 8.10 9.49 -12.90
N GLY A 256 9.17 10.30 -12.83
CA GLY A 256 9.12 11.73 -12.65
C GLY A 256 9.62 12.46 -13.91
N ASN A 257 9.12 13.66 -14.15
CA ASN A 257 9.42 14.45 -15.34
C ASN A 257 10.90 14.86 -15.48
N MET A 258 11.63 14.97 -14.39
CA MET A 258 13.04 15.41 -14.37
C MET A 258 14.01 14.27 -14.05
N LEU A 259 13.69 13.46 -13.04
CA LEU A 259 14.54 12.36 -12.60
C LEU A 259 14.40 11.12 -13.52
N GLY A 260 13.24 10.97 -14.18
CA GLY A 260 12.90 9.77 -14.92
C GLY A 260 12.54 8.60 -14.01
N ASP A 261 13.01 7.40 -14.37
CA ASP A 261 12.61 6.16 -13.73
C ASP A 261 13.35 5.92 -12.42
N THR A 262 12.59 5.68 -11.36
CA THR A 262 13.10 5.16 -10.08
C THR A 262 12.31 3.92 -9.67
N MET A 263 12.94 3.01 -8.95
CA MET A 263 12.29 1.80 -8.46
C MET A 263 12.68 1.53 -7.01
N PHE A 264 11.67 1.23 -6.21
CA PHE A 264 11.80 0.78 -4.83
C PHE A 264 11.40 -0.69 -4.76
N TYR A 265 12.28 -1.54 -4.22
CA TYR A 265 12.10 -2.99 -4.19
C TYR A 265 12.38 -3.54 -2.79
N GLY A 266 11.61 -4.53 -2.36
CA GLY A 266 11.84 -5.20 -1.09
C GLY A 266 10.66 -6.04 -0.61
N SER A 267 10.66 -6.32 0.69
CA SER A 267 9.58 -7.06 1.35
C SER A 267 8.38 -6.16 1.58
N GLY A 268 7.30 -6.40 0.85
CA GLY A 268 6.05 -5.63 0.90
C GLY A 268 5.18 -5.91 2.12
N ALA A 269 5.47 -6.96 2.87
CA ALA A 269 4.75 -7.37 4.08
C ALA A 269 5.67 -8.15 5.02
N GLY A 270 5.14 -8.48 6.21
CA GLY A 270 5.82 -9.29 7.20
C GLY A 270 6.17 -8.53 8.49
N LYS A 271 6.25 -9.27 9.60
CA LYS A 271 6.44 -8.72 10.94
C LYS A 271 7.65 -7.78 11.05
N LEU A 272 8.82 -8.20 10.58
CA LEU A 272 10.05 -7.41 10.70
C LEU A 272 10.11 -6.24 9.73
N PRO A 273 9.76 -6.39 8.43
CA PRO A 273 9.69 -5.25 7.50
C PRO A 273 8.72 -4.16 7.97
N THR A 274 7.50 -4.53 8.39
CA THR A 274 6.50 -3.58 8.90
C THR A 274 6.99 -2.89 10.18
N ALA A 275 7.55 -3.64 11.14
CA ALA A 275 8.12 -3.07 12.34
C ALA A 275 9.28 -2.10 12.04
N SER A 276 10.11 -2.42 11.05
CA SER A 276 11.21 -1.54 10.61
C SER A 276 10.69 -0.18 10.10
N ALA A 277 9.62 -0.19 9.29
CA ALA A 277 9.00 1.03 8.78
C ALA A 277 8.36 1.87 9.90
N VAL A 278 7.62 1.21 10.83
CA VAL A 278 7.04 1.89 12.00
C VAL A 278 8.13 2.50 12.88
N VAL A 279 9.20 1.77 13.15
CA VAL A 279 10.32 2.30 13.95
C VAL A 279 11.02 3.47 13.23
N ALA A 280 11.10 3.45 11.90
CA ALA A 280 11.62 4.57 11.13
C ALA A 280 10.72 5.82 11.28
N ASP A 281 9.40 5.64 11.29
CA ASP A 281 8.43 6.73 11.54
C ASP A 281 8.57 7.28 12.97
N ILE A 282 8.72 6.42 13.99
CA ILE A 282 8.97 6.84 15.37
C ILE A 282 10.26 7.67 15.48
N VAL A 283 11.35 7.21 14.84
CA VAL A 283 12.63 7.93 14.83
C VAL A 283 12.48 9.31 14.18
N ASP A 284 11.72 9.39 13.10
CA ASP A 284 11.48 10.63 12.38
C ASP A 284 10.64 11.60 13.22
N MET A 285 9.56 11.14 13.82
CA MET A 285 8.74 11.93 14.75
C MET A 285 9.54 12.42 15.95
N THR A 286 10.44 11.62 16.49
CA THR A 286 11.31 12.03 17.59
C THR A 286 12.25 13.17 17.19
N LYS A 287 12.85 13.10 16.01
CA LYS A 287 13.70 14.17 15.46
C LYS A 287 12.94 15.47 15.17
N HIS A 288 11.64 15.36 14.94
CA HIS A 288 10.76 16.47 14.61
C HIS A 288 9.69 16.69 15.69
N ALA A 289 10.02 16.42 16.96
CA ALA A 289 9.06 16.45 18.08
C ALA A 289 8.32 17.79 18.25
N ALA A 290 8.95 18.89 17.86
CA ALA A 290 8.38 20.25 17.93
C ALA A 290 7.97 20.81 16.56
N THR A 291 7.94 19.98 15.51
CA THR A 291 7.73 20.44 14.13
C THR A 291 6.83 19.46 13.39
N ASN A 292 5.77 19.98 12.75
CA ASN A 292 4.96 19.17 11.86
C ASN A 292 5.72 18.91 10.55
N ILE A 293 5.88 17.63 10.19
CA ILE A 293 6.36 17.20 8.88
C ILE A 293 5.21 17.39 7.90
N PHE A 294 5.33 18.40 7.03
CA PHE A 294 4.27 18.74 6.10
C PHE A 294 4.00 17.61 5.11
N ILE A 295 2.73 17.23 5.01
CA ILE A 295 2.19 16.32 4.00
C ILE A 295 1.08 17.08 3.29
N ASP A 296 1.21 17.28 1.97
CA ASP A 296 0.15 17.88 1.18
C ASP A 296 -0.88 16.80 0.81
N TRP A 297 -1.95 16.76 1.58
CA TRP A 297 -3.09 15.89 1.32
C TRP A 297 -4.35 16.55 1.89
N LYS A 298 -5.16 17.07 0.99
CA LYS A 298 -6.39 17.79 1.31
C LYS A 298 -7.60 16.84 1.25
N PRO A 299 -8.68 17.12 2.00
CA PRO A 299 -9.86 16.28 2.05
C PRO A 299 -10.74 16.35 0.78
N GLU A 300 -10.51 17.33 -0.09
CA GLU A 300 -11.25 17.46 -1.34
C GLU A 300 -10.97 16.26 -2.23
N LYS A 301 -12.05 15.63 -2.72
CA LYS A 301 -11.97 14.43 -3.55
C LYS A 301 -11.39 14.76 -4.92
N LYS A 302 -10.32 14.07 -5.31
CA LYS A 302 -9.78 14.10 -6.67
C LYS A 302 -10.70 13.32 -7.59
N GLN A 303 -11.14 13.93 -8.69
CA GLN A 303 -11.86 13.21 -9.73
C GLN A 303 -10.85 12.40 -10.55
N LEU A 304 -11.10 11.11 -10.70
CA LEU A 304 -10.32 10.21 -11.55
C LEU A 304 -10.95 10.14 -12.95
N ILE A 305 -10.13 9.83 -13.94
CA ILE A 305 -10.59 9.49 -15.28
C ILE A 305 -11.21 8.09 -15.23
N ASP A 306 -12.42 7.94 -15.78
CA ASP A 306 -13.05 6.63 -15.92
C ASP A 306 -12.12 5.74 -16.78
N TYR A 307 -11.86 4.52 -16.32
CA TYR A 307 -10.99 3.58 -17.04
C TYR A 307 -11.47 3.31 -18.47
N LYS A 308 -12.76 3.45 -18.74
CA LYS A 308 -13.37 3.31 -20.07
C LYS A 308 -13.00 4.44 -21.04
N GLU A 309 -12.58 5.59 -20.51
CA GLU A 309 -12.11 6.72 -21.29
C GLU A 309 -10.57 6.68 -21.46
N SER A 310 -9.89 5.85 -20.70
CA SER A 310 -8.44 5.69 -20.78
C SER A 310 -8.04 4.87 -22.01
N LYS A 311 -6.98 5.32 -22.70
CA LYS A 311 -6.43 4.60 -23.87
C LYS A 311 -5.43 3.56 -23.39
N ASN A 312 -5.84 2.31 -23.36
CA ASN A 312 -4.98 1.17 -23.01
C ASN A 312 -5.01 0.11 -24.13
N CYS A 313 -3.96 -0.71 -24.19
CA CYS A 313 -3.95 -1.91 -25.02
C CYS A 313 -4.46 -3.07 -24.18
N PHE A 314 -5.48 -3.77 -24.67
CA PHE A 314 -6.06 -4.93 -24.00
C PHE A 314 -5.65 -6.22 -24.69
N PHE A 315 -5.34 -7.24 -23.92
CA PHE A 315 -5.31 -8.63 -24.39
C PHE A 315 -6.70 -9.23 -24.21
N VAL A 316 -7.26 -9.77 -25.29
CA VAL A 316 -8.58 -10.37 -25.28
C VAL A 316 -8.47 -11.83 -25.69
N ARG A 317 -8.83 -12.73 -24.80
CA ARG A 317 -8.99 -14.17 -25.07
C ARG A 317 -10.45 -14.46 -25.34
N THR A 318 -10.75 -15.05 -26.49
CA THR A 318 -12.12 -15.36 -26.91
C THR A 318 -12.16 -16.67 -27.69
N ILE A 319 -13.32 -17.32 -27.67
CA ILE A 319 -13.64 -18.47 -28.53
C ILE A 319 -14.27 -18.05 -29.88
N SER A 320 -14.52 -16.74 -30.06
CA SER A 320 -15.09 -16.21 -31.31
C SER A 320 -14.13 -16.34 -32.48
N SER A 321 -14.68 -16.39 -33.68
CA SER A 321 -13.89 -16.38 -34.93
C SER A 321 -13.16 -15.04 -35.15
N LYS A 322 -12.14 -15.03 -36.01
CA LYS A 322 -11.43 -13.80 -36.36
C LYS A 322 -12.35 -12.74 -36.99
N GLU A 323 -13.34 -13.21 -37.75
CA GLU A 323 -14.34 -12.38 -38.40
C GLU A 323 -15.22 -11.66 -37.39
N GLU A 324 -15.71 -12.40 -36.38
CA GLU A 324 -16.51 -11.84 -35.27
C GLU A 324 -15.71 -10.82 -34.43
N VAL A 325 -14.45 -11.14 -34.14
CA VAL A 325 -13.54 -10.23 -33.43
C VAL A 325 -13.29 -8.96 -34.25
N ALA A 326 -13.03 -9.07 -35.56
CA ALA A 326 -12.84 -7.92 -36.42
C ALA A 326 -14.10 -7.02 -36.52
N VAL A 327 -15.30 -7.61 -36.45
CA VAL A 327 -16.56 -6.84 -36.41
C VAL A 327 -16.71 -6.10 -35.07
N ALA A 328 -16.29 -6.73 -33.96
CA ALA A 328 -16.47 -6.16 -32.62
C ALA A 328 -15.44 -5.06 -32.28
N PHE A 329 -14.23 -5.19 -32.77
CA PHE A 329 -13.10 -4.28 -32.40
C PHE A 329 -12.57 -3.44 -33.56
N GLY A 330 -12.97 -3.65 -34.78
CA GLY A 330 -12.59 -2.90 -35.96
C GLY A 330 -11.46 -3.54 -36.75
#